data_2b0b1f8cb94e04391926b182e47c0310
#
_entry.id   2b0b1f8cb94e04391926b182e47c0310
#
_cell.length_a   1.000
_cell.length_b   1.000
_cell.length_c   1.000
_cell.angle_alpha   90.00
_cell.angle_beta   90.00
_cell.angle_gamma   90.00
#
_symmetry.space_group_name_H-M   'P 1'
#
loop_
_entity.id
_entity.type
_entity.pdbx_description
1 polymer ?
#
loop_
_entity_poly.entity_id
_entity_poly.type
_entity_poly.pdbx_seq_one_letter_code
_entity_poly.pdbx_strand_id
1 'polypeptide(L)'
;VGSEMCIRDREITTGPLGQGLASSVGMAMAARKERGLFDPEAPAGESPFDHYIYTIASDGDLQEGVTAEASSLAGTQKLGNLIVFWDDNRISIEDDTNIAFNEDVVARYEAYGWHVQTVESGEDVVAIEEAVKAAQAETERPSFIRVKTVIGYPAPNKMNTGGVHGAALGDDEVAATKEVLGFDPERSFHIDDEVIAHTRKLRERGAEKHAAWQKKFDEWAAANPENKALF
;
A
#
# COMPACT_ATOMS: atom_id res chain seq x y z
N VAL A 1 17.76 1.46 3.94
CA VAL A 1 17.55 1.69 5.35
C VAL A 1 16.11 1.31 5.66
N GLY A 2 15.83 0.01 5.58
CA GLY A 2 14.60 -0.54 6.14
C GLY A 2 14.70 -0.34 7.65
N SER A 3 14.10 0.71 8.15
CA SER A 3 14.14 0.92 9.58
C SER A 3 13.37 -0.20 10.26
N GLU A 4 13.95 -0.79 11.28
CA GLU A 4 13.31 -1.77 12.17
C GLU A 4 11.99 -1.25 12.75
N MET A 5 11.74 0.06 12.69
CA MET A 5 10.49 0.69 13.12
C MET A 5 9.28 0.30 12.28
N CYS A 6 9.48 -0.19 11.04
CA CYS A 6 8.40 -0.58 10.14
C CYS A 6 8.14 -2.08 10.08
N ILE A 7 8.95 -2.90 10.76
CA ILE A 7 8.88 -4.37 10.72
C ILE A 7 7.51 -4.91 11.18
N ARG A 8 6.80 -4.19 12.05
CA ARG A 8 5.49 -4.60 12.53
C ARG A 8 4.32 -4.21 11.61
N ASP A 9 4.58 -3.33 10.65
CA ASP A 9 3.55 -2.74 9.80
C ASP A 9 3.72 -3.13 8.32
N ARG A 10 4.76 -3.90 8.01
CA ARG A 10 5.04 -4.39 6.66
C ARG A 10 5.55 -5.81 6.70
N GLU A 11 4.91 -6.67 5.95
CA GLU A 11 5.32 -8.07 5.79
C GLU A 11 6.50 -8.19 4.85
N ILE A 12 6.52 -7.39 3.76
CA ILE A 12 7.59 -7.39 2.75
C ILE A 12 7.92 -5.96 2.32
N THR A 13 9.22 -5.71 2.16
CA THR A 13 9.76 -4.56 1.41
C THR A 13 10.79 -5.10 0.43
N THR A 14 10.59 -4.86 -0.87
CA THR A 14 11.44 -5.43 -1.92
C THR A 14 12.29 -4.37 -2.60
N GLY A 15 13.59 -4.67 -2.80
CA GLY A 15 14.48 -3.91 -3.67
C GLY A 15 14.31 -4.33 -5.14
N PRO A 16 14.25 -5.64 -5.46
CA PRO A 16 13.92 -6.09 -6.80
C PRO A 16 12.50 -5.70 -7.19
N LEU A 17 12.36 -4.95 -8.31
CA LEU A 17 11.10 -4.42 -8.79
C LEU A 17 10.11 -5.54 -9.17
N GLY A 18 8.83 -5.27 -8.95
CA GLY A 18 7.73 -6.20 -9.25
C GLY A 18 7.56 -7.36 -8.27
N GLN A 19 8.59 -7.72 -7.49
CA GLN A 19 8.54 -8.86 -6.56
C GLN A 19 7.54 -8.63 -5.43
N GLY A 20 7.43 -7.40 -4.92
CA GLY A 20 6.48 -7.03 -3.87
C GLY A 20 5.03 -7.24 -4.33
N LEU A 21 4.69 -6.76 -5.52
CA LEU A 21 3.36 -6.93 -6.08
C LEU A 21 3.06 -8.41 -6.37
N ALA A 22 3.98 -9.13 -6.98
CA ALA A 22 3.80 -10.57 -7.26
C ALA A 22 3.61 -11.37 -5.96
N SER A 23 4.38 -11.06 -4.90
CA SER A 23 4.23 -11.69 -3.59
C SER A 23 2.88 -11.37 -2.95
N SER A 24 2.37 -10.14 -3.08
CA SER A 24 1.07 -9.75 -2.55
C SER A 24 -0.09 -10.51 -3.19
N VAL A 25 0.02 -10.85 -4.48
CA VAL A 25 -0.95 -11.75 -5.15
C VAL A 25 -0.95 -13.12 -4.47
N GLY A 26 0.24 -13.68 -4.18
CA GLY A 26 0.36 -14.93 -3.45
C GLY A 26 -0.23 -14.85 -2.03
N MET A 27 0.02 -13.76 -1.31
CA MET A 27 -0.57 -13.51 0.01
C MET A 27 -2.10 -13.42 -0.04
N ALA A 28 -2.65 -12.73 -1.04
CA ALA A 28 -4.11 -12.62 -1.22
C ALA A 28 -4.76 -13.99 -1.53
N MET A 29 -4.08 -14.82 -2.31
CA MET A 29 -4.52 -16.21 -2.56
C MET A 29 -4.45 -17.06 -1.28
N ALA A 30 -3.39 -16.92 -0.48
CA ALA A 30 -3.24 -17.62 0.79
C ALA A 30 -4.34 -17.23 1.78
N ALA A 31 -4.60 -15.93 1.94
CA ALA A 31 -5.69 -15.42 2.79
C ALA A 31 -7.06 -16.01 2.41
N ARG A 32 -7.38 -16.04 1.11
CA ARG A 32 -8.62 -16.67 0.63
C ARG A 32 -8.66 -18.18 0.88
N LYS A 33 -7.53 -18.85 0.74
CA LYS A 33 -7.41 -20.29 1.05
C LYS A 33 -7.66 -20.55 2.53
N GLU A 34 -7.03 -19.79 3.42
CA GLU A 34 -7.23 -19.91 4.87
C GLU A 34 -8.69 -19.67 5.24
N ARG A 35 -9.27 -18.60 4.71
CA ARG A 35 -10.69 -18.26 4.90
C ARG A 35 -11.60 -19.40 4.45
N GLY A 36 -11.36 -19.96 3.25
CA GLY A 36 -12.14 -21.05 2.70
C GLY A 36 -11.94 -22.39 3.41
N LEU A 37 -10.76 -22.61 4.02
CA LEU A 37 -10.44 -23.84 4.73
C LEU A 37 -11.00 -23.85 6.15
N PHE A 38 -10.84 -22.73 6.87
CA PHE A 38 -11.09 -22.67 8.29
C PHE A 38 -12.47 -22.13 8.69
N ASP A 39 -13.04 -21.24 7.85
CA ASP A 39 -14.30 -20.58 8.22
C ASP A 39 -15.14 -20.20 6.96
N PRO A 40 -15.49 -21.18 6.09
CA PRO A 40 -16.13 -20.93 4.80
C PRO A 40 -17.54 -20.30 4.90
N GLU A 41 -18.26 -20.60 5.96
CA GLU A 41 -19.68 -20.24 6.11
C GLU A 41 -19.90 -18.90 6.83
N ALA A 42 -18.87 -18.30 7.41
CA ALA A 42 -19.03 -17.02 8.09
C ALA A 42 -19.41 -15.90 7.07
N PRO A 43 -20.29 -14.96 7.44
CA PRO A 43 -20.54 -13.78 6.61
C PRO A 43 -19.29 -12.97 6.36
N ALA A 44 -19.23 -12.24 5.25
CA ALA A 44 -18.10 -11.37 4.91
C ALA A 44 -17.85 -10.32 6.01
N GLY A 45 -16.62 -10.18 6.46
CA GLY A 45 -16.19 -9.28 7.52
C GLY A 45 -16.39 -9.82 8.95
N GLU A 46 -17.00 -11.00 9.12
CA GLU A 46 -17.24 -11.61 10.44
C GLU A 46 -16.20 -12.66 10.83
N SER A 47 -15.50 -13.24 9.86
CA SER A 47 -14.46 -14.22 10.11
C SER A 47 -13.17 -13.59 10.69
N PRO A 48 -12.47 -14.25 11.61
CA PRO A 48 -11.14 -13.83 12.05
C PRO A 48 -10.08 -13.94 10.94
N PHE A 49 -10.39 -14.63 9.84
CA PHE A 49 -9.52 -14.81 8.66
C PHE A 49 -9.80 -13.78 7.55
N ASP A 50 -10.77 -12.90 7.73
CA ASP A 50 -11.06 -11.83 6.78
C ASP A 50 -10.02 -10.72 6.94
N HIS A 51 -9.16 -10.53 5.93
CA HIS A 51 -8.24 -9.40 5.86
C HIS A 51 -7.89 -9.02 4.43
N TYR A 52 -7.45 -7.78 4.27
CA TYR A 52 -7.00 -7.24 3.00
C TYR A 52 -5.47 -7.30 2.90
N ILE A 53 -4.99 -7.43 1.68
CA ILE A 53 -3.58 -7.28 1.34
C ILE A 53 -3.42 -5.93 0.63
N TYR A 54 -2.59 -5.06 1.17
CA TYR A 54 -2.28 -3.75 0.62
C TYR A 54 -0.88 -3.74 0.05
N THR A 55 -0.72 -3.15 -1.14
CA THR A 55 0.57 -3.04 -1.82
C THR A 55 0.74 -1.64 -2.38
N ILE A 56 1.93 -1.08 -2.25
CA ILE A 56 2.34 0.13 -2.97
C ILE A 56 3.32 -0.30 -4.04
N ALA A 57 3.07 0.07 -5.28
CA ALA A 57 3.90 -0.20 -6.45
C ALA A 57 4.32 1.12 -7.10
N SER A 58 5.57 1.19 -7.53
CA SER A 58 6.12 2.33 -8.27
C SER A 58 5.91 2.18 -9.78
N ASP A 59 6.24 3.23 -10.55
CA ASP A 59 6.28 3.16 -12.01
C ASP A 59 7.17 2.00 -12.50
N GLY A 60 8.35 1.83 -11.88
CA GLY A 60 9.28 0.75 -12.21
C GLY A 60 8.71 -0.63 -11.92
N ASP A 61 7.98 -0.82 -10.82
CA ASP A 61 7.33 -2.10 -10.52
C ASP A 61 6.34 -2.50 -11.62
N LEU A 62 5.61 -1.53 -12.18
CA LEU A 62 4.60 -1.80 -13.19
C LEU A 62 5.18 -2.08 -14.59
N GLN A 63 6.46 -1.78 -14.81
CA GLN A 63 7.19 -2.12 -16.04
C GLN A 63 7.69 -3.56 -16.05
N GLU A 64 7.78 -4.21 -14.90
CA GLU A 64 8.28 -5.57 -14.77
C GLU A 64 7.31 -6.62 -15.32
N GLY A 65 7.85 -7.60 -16.08
CA GLY A 65 7.05 -8.69 -16.67
C GLY A 65 6.33 -9.51 -15.60
N VAL A 66 7.00 -9.81 -14.47
CA VAL A 66 6.39 -10.56 -13.36
C VAL A 66 5.17 -9.84 -12.76
N THR A 67 5.16 -8.51 -12.75
CA THR A 67 4.00 -7.72 -12.32
C THR A 67 2.82 -7.92 -13.25
N ALA A 68 3.05 -7.91 -14.57
CA ALA A 68 2.01 -8.11 -15.56
C ALA A 68 1.38 -9.53 -15.44
N GLU A 69 2.20 -10.55 -15.30
CA GLU A 69 1.75 -11.94 -15.13
C GLU A 69 0.96 -12.14 -13.83
N ALA A 70 1.50 -11.64 -12.72
CA ALA A 70 0.85 -11.73 -11.40
C ALA A 70 -0.48 -10.96 -11.37
N SER A 71 -0.54 -9.76 -11.95
CA SER A 71 -1.75 -8.95 -12.02
C SER A 71 -2.84 -9.59 -12.88
N SER A 72 -2.47 -10.20 -13.99
CA SER A 72 -3.39 -10.99 -14.83
C SER A 72 -3.96 -12.18 -14.05
N LEU A 73 -3.12 -12.90 -13.30
CA LEU A 73 -3.57 -13.98 -12.41
C LEU A 73 -4.53 -13.48 -11.34
N ALA A 74 -4.24 -12.35 -10.70
CA ALA A 74 -5.08 -11.77 -9.66
C ALA A 74 -6.48 -11.42 -10.18
N GLY A 75 -6.58 -10.82 -11.37
CA GLY A 75 -7.84 -10.55 -12.04
C GLY A 75 -8.61 -11.83 -12.36
N THR A 76 -7.93 -12.83 -12.92
CA THR A 76 -8.51 -14.15 -13.23
C THR A 76 -9.06 -14.84 -11.98
N GLN A 77 -8.33 -14.77 -10.86
CA GLN A 77 -8.72 -15.36 -9.59
C GLN A 77 -9.72 -14.48 -8.81
N LYS A 78 -10.06 -13.29 -9.30
CA LYS A 78 -10.98 -12.35 -8.65
C LYS A 78 -10.59 -12.09 -7.19
N LEU A 79 -9.36 -11.66 -6.94
CA LEU A 79 -8.83 -11.46 -5.60
C LEU A 79 -9.33 -10.15 -4.99
N GLY A 80 -10.60 -10.07 -4.60
CA GLY A 80 -11.24 -8.86 -4.04
C GLY A 80 -10.63 -8.39 -2.70
N ASN A 81 -9.77 -9.18 -2.08
CA ASN A 81 -9.02 -8.80 -0.89
C ASN A 81 -7.65 -8.17 -1.19
N LEU A 82 -7.28 -7.97 -2.46
CA LEU A 82 -6.03 -7.34 -2.89
C LEU A 82 -6.28 -5.89 -3.33
N ILE A 83 -5.59 -4.95 -2.71
CA ILE A 83 -5.67 -3.51 -3.01
C ILE A 83 -4.26 -3.00 -3.30
N VAL A 84 -4.04 -2.55 -4.52
CA VAL A 84 -2.74 -2.05 -4.99
C VAL A 84 -2.84 -0.56 -5.23
N PHE A 85 -1.90 0.19 -4.66
CA PHE A 85 -1.69 1.61 -4.95
C PHE A 85 -0.54 1.74 -5.95
N TRP A 86 -0.76 2.50 -6.99
CA TRP A 86 0.30 2.92 -7.90
C TRP A 86 0.71 4.36 -7.58
N ASP A 87 1.96 4.52 -7.16
CA ASP A 87 2.61 5.82 -7.02
C ASP A 87 3.03 6.32 -8.42
N ASP A 88 2.09 7.00 -9.10
CA ASP A 88 2.27 7.53 -10.45
C ASP A 88 2.93 8.90 -10.40
N ASN A 89 4.24 8.91 -10.27
CA ASN A 89 5.04 10.15 -10.29
C ASN A 89 5.79 10.39 -11.60
N ARG A 90 5.73 9.45 -12.54
CA ARG A 90 6.33 9.55 -13.87
C ARG A 90 7.85 9.64 -13.91
N ILE A 91 8.55 9.37 -12.82
CA ILE A 91 10.01 9.39 -12.76
C ILE A 91 10.55 7.99 -12.46
N SER A 92 11.58 7.61 -13.20
CA SER A 92 12.32 6.37 -12.98
C SER A 92 13.80 6.69 -13.01
N ILE A 93 14.55 6.26 -12.03
CA ILE A 93 16.00 6.37 -11.84
C ILE A 93 16.58 7.74 -12.27
N GLU A 94 16.68 8.02 -13.56
CA GLU A 94 17.37 9.21 -14.08
C GLU A 94 16.44 10.23 -14.74
N ASP A 95 15.26 9.81 -15.26
CA ASP A 95 14.40 10.70 -16.04
C ASP A 95 12.94 10.24 -16.10
N ASP A 96 12.12 10.93 -16.90
CA ASP A 96 10.73 10.65 -17.15
C ASP A 96 10.52 9.24 -17.73
N THR A 97 9.52 8.54 -17.23
CA THR A 97 9.16 7.19 -17.69
C THR A 97 8.80 7.12 -19.17
N ASN A 98 8.38 8.24 -19.79
CA ASN A 98 8.04 8.29 -21.23
C ASN A 98 9.18 7.89 -22.15
N ILE A 99 10.42 7.91 -21.68
CA ILE A 99 11.59 7.49 -22.45
C ILE A 99 11.54 5.98 -22.74
N ALA A 100 11.03 5.18 -21.77
CA ALA A 100 11.08 3.73 -21.82
C ALA A 100 9.71 3.05 -21.81
N PHE A 101 8.66 3.75 -21.36
CA PHE A 101 7.38 3.13 -21.05
C PHE A 101 6.20 4.09 -21.27
N ASN A 102 5.43 3.84 -22.33
CA ASN A 102 4.32 4.69 -22.76
C ASN A 102 2.96 3.96 -22.76
N GLU A 103 2.82 2.89 -22.01
CA GLU A 103 1.58 2.16 -21.92
C GLU A 103 0.51 2.95 -21.15
N ASP A 104 -0.75 2.73 -21.53
CA ASP A 104 -1.89 3.09 -20.68
C ASP A 104 -2.08 2.02 -19.61
N VAL A 105 -1.43 2.21 -18.46
CA VAL A 105 -1.46 1.27 -17.33
C VAL A 105 -2.89 1.11 -16.79
N VAL A 106 -3.69 2.17 -16.75
CA VAL A 106 -5.09 2.11 -16.31
C VAL A 106 -5.88 1.16 -17.20
N ALA A 107 -5.83 1.36 -18.51
CA ALA A 107 -6.51 0.49 -19.48
C ALA A 107 -6.00 -0.97 -19.41
N ARG A 108 -4.70 -1.16 -19.14
CA ARG A 108 -4.14 -2.51 -18.95
C ARG A 108 -4.75 -3.23 -17.74
N TYR A 109 -4.87 -2.55 -16.59
CA TYR A 109 -5.47 -3.14 -15.39
C TYR A 109 -6.99 -3.35 -15.55
N GLU A 110 -7.70 -2.46 -16.26
CA GLU A 110 -9.10 -2.69 -16.65
C GLU A 110 -9.24 -3.95 -17.50
N ALA A 111 -8.34 -4.15 -18.47
CA ALA A 111 -8.30 -5.35 -19.31
C ALA A 111 -7.99 -6.65 -18.52
N TYR A 112 -7.26 -6.56 -17.42
CA TYR A 112 -7.08 -7.68 -16.49
C TYR A 112 -8.33 -7.96 -15.63
N GLY A 113 -9.36 -7.13 -15.70
CA GLY A 113 -10.60 -7.27 -14.94
C GLY A 113 -10.52 -6.71 -13.52
N TRP A 114 -9.62 -5.80 -13.25
CA TRP A 114 -9.50 -5.11 -11.96
C TRP A 114 -10.52 -3.97 -11.82
N HIS A 115 -10.88 -3.65 -10.61
CA HIS A 115 -11.55 -2.40 -10.23
C HIS A 115 -10.53 -1.28 -10.17
N VAL A 116 -10.60 -0.34 -11.11
CA VAL A 116 -9.59 0.72 -11.26
C VAL A 116 -10.14 2.06 -10.82
N GLN A 117 -9.35 2.81 -10.06
CA GLN A 117 -9.66 4.15 -9.60
C GLN A 117 -8.47 5.08 -9.82
N THR A 118 -8.72 6.38 -9.96
CA THR A 118 -7.67 7.41 -10.02
C THR A 118 -7.90 8.47 -8.97
N VAL A 119 -6.88 8.75 -8.18
CA VAL A 119 -6.77 9.89 -7.28
C VAL A 119 -5.84 10.91 -7.94
N GLU A 120 -6.34 12.11 -8.17
CA GLU A 120 -5.65 13.14 -8.97
C GLU A 120 -4.49 13.83 -8.23
N SER A 121 -4.42 13.67 -6.89
CA SER A 121 -3.35 14.24 -6.07
C SER A 121 -3.06 13.36 -4.87
N GLY A 122 -1.79 12.98 -4.68
CA GLY A 122 -1.31 12.30 -3.48
C GLY A 122 -1.38 13.14 -2.20
N GLU A 123 -1.59 14.46 -2.33
CA GLU A 123 -1.82 15.37 -1.21
C GLU A 123 -3.28 15.37 -0.74
N ASP A 124 -4.21 14.83 -1.53
CA ASP A 124 -5.63 14.73 -1.16
C ASP A 124 -5.90 13.43 -0.37
N VAL A 125 -5.62 13.49 0.93
CA VAL A 125 -5.82 12.35 1.83
C VAL A 125 -7.28 11.93 1.95
N VAL A 126 -8.23 12.83 1.69
CA VAL A 126 -9.67 12.52 1.72
C VAL A 126 -10.04 11.67 0.51
N ALA A 127 -9.59 12.06 -0.69
CA ALA A 127 -9.80 11.28 -1.91
C ALA A 127 -9.13 9.89 -1.82
N ILE A 128 -7.94 9.80 -1.22
CA ILE A 128 -7.27 8.52 -0.96
C ILE A 128 -8.13 7.64 -0.03
N GLU A 129 -8.64 8.19 1.07
CA GLU A 129 -9.50 7.45 2.01
C GLU A 129 -10.78 6.95 1.34
N GLU A 130 -11.42 7.77 0.50
CA GLU A 130 -12.61 7.39 -0.27
C GLU A 130 -12.30 6.27 -1.26
N ALA A 131 -11.18 6.34 -1.96
CA ALA A 131 -10.75 5.29 -2.88
C ALA A 131 -10.48 3.96 -2.14
N VAL A 132 -9.89 4.01 -0.94
CA VAL A 132 -9.71 2.82 -0.08
C VAL A 132 -11.06 2.22 0.32
N LYS A 133 -12.01 3.03 0.77
CA LYS A 133 -13.35 2.56 1.13
C LYS A 133 -14.08 1.91 -0.04
N ALA A 134 -13.97 2.49 -1.23
CA ALA A 134 -14.53 1.93 -2.45
C ALA A 134 -13.86 0.59 -2.82
N ALA A 135 -12.53 0.51 -2.69
CA ALA A 135 -11.79 -0.73 -2.91
C ALA A 135 -12.15 -1.83 -1.90
N GLN A 136 -12.36 -1.49 -0.64
CA GLN A 136 -12.80 -2.44 0.40
C GLN A 136 -14.23 -2.93 0.18
N ALA A 137 -15.08 -2.12 -0.46
CA ALA A 137 -16.45 -2.51 -0.81
C ALA A 137 -16.53 -3.41 -2.06
N GLU A 138 -15.49 -3.41 -2.91
CA GLU A 138 -15.38 -4.28 -4.07
C GLU A 138 -14.82 -5.66 -3.66
N THR A 139 -15.65 -6.67 -3.64
CA THR A 139 -15.28 -8.01 -3.15
C THR A 139 -15.00 -9.02 -4.25
N GLU A 140 -15.38 -8.70 -5.50
CA GLU A 140 -15.32 -9.63 -6.62
C GLU A 140 -14.11 -9.42 -7.53
N ARG A 141 -13.40 -8.31 -7.37
CA ARG A 141 -12.25 -7.95 -8.21
C ARG A 141 -11.15 -7.34 -7.35
N PRO A 142 -9.86 -7.61 -7.65
CA PRO A 142 -8.77 -6.84 -7.05
C PRO A 142 -8.90 -5.37 -7.42
N SER A 143 -8.47 -4.47 -6.54
CA SER A 143 -8.56 -3.03 -6.74
C SER A 143 -7.18 -2.43 -7.03
N PHE A 144 -7.14 -1.55 -8.03
CA PHE A 144 -5.96 -0.80 -8.44
C PHE A 144 -6.26 0.70 -8.32
N ILE A 145 -5.55 1.38 -7.44
CA ILE A 145 -5.71 2.80 -7.16
C ILE A 145 -4.48 3.55 -7.68
N ARG A 146 -4.64 4.22 -8.82
CA ARG A 146 -3.63 5.15 -9.33
C ARG A 146 -3.65 6.40 -8.49
N VAL A 147 -2.53 6.76 -7.88
CA VAL A 147 -2.36 8.01 -7.12
C VAL A 147 -1.32 8.86 -7.84
N LYS A 148 -1.73 9.99 -8.39
CA LYS A 148 -0.80 10.92 -9.02
C LYS A 148 -0.02 11.66 -7.96
N THR A 149 1.29 11.56 -8.03
CA THR A 149 2.21 12.18 -7.06
C THR A 149 3.30 12.97 -7.79
N VAL A 150 4.10 13.68 -7.02
CA VAL A 150 5.28 14.38 -7.51
C VAL A 150 6.47 13.95 -6.68
N ILE A 151 7.42 13.26 -7.29
CA ILE A 151 8.61 12.81 -6.57
C ILE A 151 9.38 14.00 -5.97
N GLY A 152 9.80 13.87 -4.72
CA GLY A 152 10.54 14.91 -4.01
C GLY A 152 9.72 16.13 -3.58
N TYR A 153 8.38 16.09 -3.68
CA TYR A 153 7.52 17.17 -3.20
C TYR A 153 7.73 17.42 -1.69
N PRO A 154 7.81 18.65 -1.22
CA PRO A 154 7.78 19.92 -1.94
C PRO A 154 9.17 20.57 -2.09
N ALA A 155 10.21 19.83 -2.43
CA ALA A 155 11.57 20.35 -2.61
C ALA A 155 11.60 21.39 -3.77
N PRO A 156 11.83 22.68 -3.50
CA PRO A 156 11.52 23.74 -4.46
C PRO A 156 12.37 23.71 -5.73
N ASN A 157 13.60 23.16 -5.67
CA ASN A 157 14.50 23.14 -6.83
C ASN A 157 14.71 21.74 -7.40
N LYS A 158 14.31 20.67 -6.70
CA LYS A 158 14.62 19.29 -7.09
C LYS A 158 13.38 18.42 -7.31
N MET A 159 12.18 18.81 -6.83
CA MET A 159 10.98 18.00 -7.05
C MET A 159 10.75 17.75 -8.55
N ASN A 160 10.10 16.65 -8.86
CA ASN A 160 9.77 16.22 -10.23
C ASN A 160 11.00 16.03 -11.13
N THR A 161 12.12 15.56 -10.57
CA THR A 161 13.34 15.27 -11.32
C THR A 161 13.90 13.91 -10.92
N GLY A 162 14.61 13.25 -11.84
CA GLY A 162 15.37 12.01 -11.52
C GLY A 162 16.44 12.22 -10.44
N GLY A 163 16.90 13.46 -10.24
CA GLY A 163 17.91 13.81 -9.24
C GLY A 163 17.51 13.62 -7.78
N VAL A 164 16.22 13.33 -7.50
CA VAL A 164 15.76 12.97 -6.14
C VAL A 164 15.47 11.48 -5.98
N HIS A 165 15.53 10.72 -7.06
CA HIS A 165 15.29 9.28 -7.03
C HIS A 165 16.48 8.56 -6.37
N GLY A 166 16.36 8.29 -5.06
CA GLY A 166 17.41 7.60 -4.30
C GLY A 166 18.66 8.44 -3.97
N ALA A 167 18.70 9.72 -4.30
CA ALA A 167 19.80 10.63 -4.02
C ALA A 167 19.48 11.58 -2.85
N ALA A 168 20.51 12.00 -2.12
CA ALA A 168 20.37 13.00 -1.06
C ALA A 168 19.99 14.37 -1.66
N LEU A 169 19.05 15.07 -1.03
CA LEU A 169 18.70 16.44 -1.41
C LEU A 169 19.87 17.41 -1.28
N GLY A 170 20.74 17.23 -0.28
CA GLY A 170 21.78 18.16 0.13
C GLY A 170 21.24 19.21 1.11
N ASP A 171 22.18 19.81 1.87
CA ASP A 171 21.83 20.67 3.02
C ASP A 171 21.03 21.91 2.59
N ASP A 172 21.39 22.55 1.49
CA ASP A 172 20.72 23.75 0.99
C ASP A 172 19.26 23.44 0.57
N GLU A 173 19.04 22.32 -0.12
CA GLU A 173 17.70 21.94 -0.54
C GLU A 173 16.84 21.44 0.62
N VAL A 174 17.46 20.79 1.62
CA VAL A 174 16.77 20.42 2.87
C VAL A 174 16.31 21.66 3.61
N ALA A 175 17.15 22.67 3.74
CA ALA A 175 16.79 23.94 4.37
C ALA A 175 15.65 24.63 3.63
N ALA A 176 15.75 24.76 2.31
CA ALA A 176 14.70 25.34 1.47
C ALA A 176 13.37 24.57 1.55
N THR A 177 13.42 23.24 1.58
CA THR A 177 12.23 22.39 1.74
C THR A 177 11.56 22.60 3.10
N LYS A 178 12.34 22.71 4.18
CA LYS A 178 11.81 23.03 5.50
C LYS A 178 11.11 24.38 5.55
N GLU A 179 11.70 25.40 4.91
CA GLU A 179 11.07 26.73 4.80
C GLU A 179 9.71 26.66 4.08
N VAL A 180 9.62 25.93 2.96
CA VAL A 180 8.35 25.72 2.24
C VAL A 180 7.31 25.05 3.12
N LEU A 181 7.73 24.08 3.96
CA LEU A 181 6.85 23.37 4.89
C LEU A 181 6.57 24.16 6.18
N GLY A 182 7.18 25.32 6.39
CA GLY A 182 7.02 26.13 7.61
C GLY A 182 7.80 25.61 8.80
N PHE A 183 8.80 24.76 8.59
CA PHE A 183 9.71 24.29 9.63
C PHE A 183 10.95 25.18 9.76
N ASP A 184 11.56 25.20 10.95
CA ASP A 184 12.84 25.85 11.19
C ASP A 184 13.98 25.07 10.47
N PRO A 185 14.71 25.66 9.50
CA PRO A 185 15.75 24.99 8.77
C PRO A 185 16.93 24.54 9.63
N GLU A 186 17.21 25.25 10.75
CA GLU A 186 18.31 24.96 11.65
C GLU A 186 18.05 23.81 12.62
N ARG A 187 16.81 23.35 12.76
CA ARG A 187 16.44 22.29 13.70
C ARG A 187 16.36 20.93 13.00
N SER A 188 17.15 19.98 13.45
CA SER A 188 17.12 18.58 12.98
C SER A 188 16.33 17.70 13.93
N PHE A 189 15.60 16.72 13.37
CA PHE A 189 14.80 15.74 14.12
C PHE A 189 13.80 16.34 15.12
N HIS A 190 13.36 17.57 14.87
CA HIS A 190 12.35 18.21 15.68
C HIS A 190 10.95 17.75 15.29
N ILE A 191 10.19 17.34 16.28
CA ILE A 191 8.77 16.98 16.15
C ILE A 191 8.03 17.63 17.31
N ASP A 192 6.97 18.37 17.03
CA ASP A 192 6.18 19.01 18.07
C ASP A 192 5.49 17.98 18.98
N ASP A 193 5.42 18.27 20.27
CA ASP A 193 4.82 17.38 21.27
C ASP A 193 3.37 17.02 20.94
N GLU A 194 2.63 17.94 20.33
CA GLU A 194 1.26 17.72 19.88
C GLU A 194 1.18 16.62 18.80
N VAL A 195 2.10 16.62 17.84
CA VAL A 195 2.18 15.59 16.80
C VAL A 195 2.52 14.24 17.42
N ILE A 196 3.47 14.20 18.35
CA ILE A 196 3.83 12.99 19.08
C ILE A 196 2.63 12.45 19.87
N ALA A 197 1.91 13.32 20.58
CA ALA A 197 0.73 12.93 21.35
C ALA A 197 -0.39 12.40 20.45
N HIS A 198 -0.59 13.03 19.27
CA HIS A 198 -1.58 12.58 18.29
C HIS A 198 -1.25 11.20 17.73
N THR A 199 -0.02 11.00 17.26
CA THR A 199 0.41 9.72 16.65
C THR A 199 0.40 8.57 17.64
N ARG A 200 0.69 8.84 18.94
CA ARG A 200 0.63 7.81 20.01
C ARG A 200 -0.78 7.25 20.27
N LYS A 201 -1.85 7.96 19.91
CA LYS A 201 -3.24 7.45 19.98
C LYS A 201 -3.44 6.21 19.09
N LEU A 202 -2.57 5.99 18.10
CA LEU A 202 -2.60 4.78 17.29
C LEU A 202 -2.44 3.51 18.13
N ARG A 203 -1.66 3.56 19.21
CA ARG A 203 -1.44 2.39 20.10
C ARG A 203 -2.72 1.95 20.80
N GLU A 204 -3.52 2.91 21.29
CA GLU A 204 -4.80 2.62 21.96
C GLU A 204 -5.78 2.04 20.96
N ARG A 205 -5.96 2.70 19.81
CA ARG A 205 -6.81 2.22 18.71
C ARG A 205 -6.38 0.86 18.18
N GLY A 206 -5.08 0.61 18.07
CA GLY A 206 -4.52 -0.69 17.65
C GLY A 206 -4.81 -1.79 18.68
N ALA A 207 -4.66 -1.48 19.97
CA ALA A 207 -4.96 -2.43 21.04
C ALA A 207 -6.45 -2.81 21.07
N GLU A 208 -7.35 -1.85 20.88
CA GLU A 208 -8.80 -2.11 20.78
C GLU A 208 -9.15 -3.01 19.58
N LYS A 209 -8.60 -2.72 18.41
CA LYS A 209 -8.80 -3.53 17.20
C LYS A 209 -8.26 -4.95 17.38
N HIS A 210 -7.06 -5.08 17.96
CA HIS A 210 -6.48 -6.40 18.25
C HIS A 210 -7.34 -7.19 19.24
N ALA A 211 -7.81 -6.56 20.31
CA ALA A 211 -8.69 -7.22 21.28
C ALA A 211 -10.01 -7.69 20.64
N ALA A 212 -10.57 -6.90 19.76
CA ALA A 212 -11.79 -7.26 19.03
C ALA A 212 -11.56 -8.44 18.07
N TRP A 213 -10.41 -8.46 17.35
CA TRP A 213 -10.03 -9.58 16.52
C TRP A 213 -9.76 -10.85 17.37
N GLN A 214 -9.02 -10.73 18.48
CA GLN A 214 -8.70 -11.86 19.37
C GLN A 214 -9.98 -12.50 19.90
N LYS A 215 -10.97 -11.69 20.27
CA LYS A 215 -12.28 -12.22 20.71
C LYS A 215 -12.95 -13.05 19.61
N LYS A 216 -12.99 -12.57 18.36
CA LYS A 216 -13.54 -13.33 17.22
C LYS A 216 -12.78 -14.65 17.02
N PHE A 217 -11.45 -14.60 17.09
CA PHE A 217 -10.61 -15.78 16.94
C PHE A 217 -10.86 -16.81 18.06
N ASP A 218 -10.99 -16.38 19.32
CA ASP A 218 -11.25 -17.26 20.44
C ASP A 218 -12.64 -17.91 20.35
N GLU A 219 -13.66 -17.16 19.91
CA GLU A 219 -15.01 -17.66 19.67
C GLU A 219 -15.02 -18.70 18.54
N TRP A 220 -14.35 -18.41 17.43
CA TRP A 220 -14.17 -19.35 16.32
C TRP A 220 -13.43 -20.61 16.78
N ALA A 221 -12.32 -20.48 17.51
CA ALA A 221 -11.50 -21.58 17.98
C ALA A 221 -12.26 -22.50 18.94
N ALA A 222 -13.11 -21.93 19.79
CA ALA A 222 -13.96 -22.71 20.72
C ALA A 222 -15.06 -23.49 19.96
N ALA A 223 -15.62 -22.89 18.90
CA ALA A 223 -16.62 -23.53 18.06
C ALA A 223 -16.04 -24.58 17.10
N ASN A 224 -14.74 -24.49 16.76
CA ASN A 224 -14.07 -25.31 15.74
C ASN A 224 -12.77 -25.95 16.26
N PRO A 225 -12.80 -26.83 17.31
CA PRO A 225 -11.60 -27.34 17.96
C PRO A 225 -10.69 -28.16 17.02
N GLU A 226 -11.26 -28.87 16.03
CA GLU A 226 -10.50 -29.66 15.06
C GLU A 226 -9.77 -28.71 14.07
N ASN A 227 -10.44 -27.71 13.55
CA ASN A 227 -9.83 -26.69 12.67
C ASN A 227 -8.78 -25.87 13.43
N LYS A 228 -9.02 -25.57 14.72
CA LYS A 228 -8.03 -24.91 15.57
C LYS A 228 -6.76 -25.75 15.76
N ALA A 229 -6.88 -27.07 15.86
CA ALA A 229 -5.73 -27.95 15.97
C ALA A 229 -4.94 -28.10 14.66
N LEU A 230 -5.62 -27.90 13.51
CA LEU A 230 -5.00 -27.92 12.20
C LEU A 230 -4.31 -26.58 11.88
N PHE A 231 -4.88 -25.44 12.33
CA PHE A 231 -4.30 -24.10 12.21
C PHE A 231 -3.03 -23.95 13.06
#